data_d42048967e632997fb4e17fe4284971d
#
_entry.id   d42048967e632997fb4e17fe4284971d
#
_cell.length_a   1.000
_cell.length_b   1.000
_cell.length_c   1.000
_cell.angle_alpha   90.00
_cell.angle_beta   90.00
_cell.angle_gamma   90.00
#
_symmetry.space_group_name_H-M   'P 1'
#
loop_
_entity.id
_entity.type
_entity.pdbx_description
1 polymer ?
#
loop_
_entity_poly.entity_id
_entity_poly.type
_entity_poly.pdbx_seq_one_letter_code
_entity_poly.pdbx_strand_id
1 'polypeptide(L)'
;MKRVLYIVLVVIAAAGCGRNRFGHIDVAASEKALAQLRMGFAAADTLPDGRTQFLLSQGVPVADILIFAGETGDSLFDLPTVPYGYAYEFIGPKLLMDSLHVKRSRLYSDGGLNGRVLYLQDGRMSLPVLNRIADLAAGGAFIGGVKPAVTLNPADETVFQRTVEKVWLSGNVMSGKTLKSILKAAGVKPDMQTKADSLSYQHRHLPDVEIYRICNAGTHCGPVKVRFRVSGREPLQWNPDTGEIRPVSYRIKKHWTRVTFDTVPGDDTFIVFASFAAKRKLTVK
;
A
#
# COMPACT_ATOMS: atom_id res chain seq x y z
N MET A 1 20.80 -31.57 -17.60
CA MET A 1 19.54 -30.91 -17.19
C MET A 1 19.55 -30.76 -15.67
N LYS A 2 19.95 -29.62 -15.14
CA LYS A 2 19.93 -29.35 -13.69
C LYS A 2 18.62 -28.63 -13.38
N ARG A 3 17.76 -29.27 -12.57
CA ARG A 3 16.53 -28.68 -12.08
C ARG A 3 16.89 -27.60 -11.04
N VAL A 4 16.60 -26.35 -11.35
CA VAL A 4 16.65 -25.24 -10.38
C VAL A 4 15.43 -25.37 -9.50
N LEU A 5 15.66 -25.68 -8.24
CA LEU A 5 14.62 -25.79 -7.21
C LEU A 5 14.27 -24.39 -6.74
N TYR A 6 13.13 -23.84 -7.18
CA TYR A 6 12.57 -22.61 -6.62
C TYR A 6 12.08 -22.89 -5.20
N ILE A 7 12.83 -22.44 -4.20
CA ILE A 7 12.34 -22.43 -2.82
C ILE A 7 11.47 -21.18 -2.67
N VAL A 8 10.17 -21.35 -2.91
CA VAL A 8 9.15 -20.38 -2.50
C VAL A 8 8.94 -20.55 -1.00
N LEU A 9 9.55 -19.68 -0.21
CA LEU A 9 9.32 -19.65 1.23
C LEU A 9 7.99 -18.94 1.49
N VAL A 10 6.91 -19.72 1.54
CA VAL A 10 5.60 -19.23 2.01
C VAL A 10 5.69 -19.12 3.54
N VAL A 11 5.80 -17.92 4.05
CA VAL A 11 5.65 -17.66 5.48
C VAL A 11 4.16 -17.65 5.81
N ILE A 12 3.65 -18.76 6.36
CA ILE A 12 2.30 -18.84 6.90
C ILE A 12 2.29 -18.02 8.20
N ALA A 13 1.61 -16.86 8.17
CA ALA A 13 1.38 -16.06 9.36
C ALA A 13 0.27 -16.69 10.20
N ALA A 14 0.60 -17.26 11.35
CA ALA A 14 -0.37 -17.64 12.37
C ALA A 14 -0.99 -16.36 12.97
N ALA A 15 -2.32 -16.23 12.90
CA ALA A 15 -3.07 -15.13 13.46
C ALA A 15 -3.09 -15.23 14.99
N GLY A 16 -2.35 -14.35 15.67
CA GLY A 16 -2.46 -14.09 17.10
C GLY A 16 -3.27 -12.82 17.36
N CYS A 17 -4.45 -12.95 17.94
CA CYS A 17 -5.31 -11.83 18.34
C CYS A 17 -4.79 -11.23 19.67
N GLY A 18 -4.26 -10.00 19.62
CA GLY A 18 -3.85 -9.25 20.83
C GLY A 18 -4.02 -7.76 20.64
N ARG A 19 -4.88 -7.16 21.47
CA ARG A 19 -5.08 -5.70 21.57
C ARG A 19 -3.81 -5.02 22.07
N ASN A 20 -3.22 -4.10 21.26
CA ASN A 20 -2.45 -3.01 21.83
C ASN A 20 -2.43 -1.78 20.90
N ARG A 21 -2.62 -0.60 21.47
CA ARG A 21 -2.61 0.71 20.78
C ARG A 21 -1.22 1.15 20.28
N PHE A 22 -0.19 0.42 20.63
CA PHE A 22 1.16 0.47 20.08
C PHE A 22 1.55 -0.98 19.92
N GLY A 23 1.61 -1.48 18.68
CA GLY A 23 2.00 -2.86 18.41
C GLY A 23 3.29 -3.16 19.18
N HIS A 24 3.24 -4.19 20.00
CA HIS A 24 4.41 -4.69 20.69
C HIS A 24 5.35 -5.18 19.58
N ILE A 25 6.44 -4.45 19.35
CA ILE A 25 7.45 -4.89 18.39
C ILE A 25 8.17 -6.05 19.06
N ASP A 26 7.99 -7.24 18.49
CA ASP A 26 8.78 -8.40 18.88
C ASP A 26 10.18 -8.23 18.28
N VAL A 27 11.15 -7.91 19.14
CA VAL A 27 12.53 -7.65 18.73
C VAL A 27 13.16 -8.90 18.10
N ALA A 28 12.92 -10.07 18.67
CA ALA A 28 13.49 -11.33 18.17
C ALA A 28 12.89 -11.71 16.82
N ALA A 29 11.58 -11.56 16.63
CA ALA A 29 10.91 -11.77 15.35
C ALA A 29 11.41 -10.78 14.29
N SER A 30 11.58 -9.51 14.65
CA SER A 30 12.10 -8.48 13.75
C SER A 30 13.55 -8.75 13.32
N GLU A 31 14.41 -9.17 14.22
CA GLU A 31 15.81 -9.53 13.91
C GLU A 31 15.88 -10.78 13.01
N LYS A 32 15.06 -11.79 13.30
CA LYS A 32 14.95 -12.99 12.47
C LYS A 32 14.47 -12.65 11.05
N ALA A 33 13.42 -11.84 10.93
CA ALA A 33 12.91 -11.39 9.64
C ALA A 33 13.96 -10.61 8.85
N LEU A 34 14.71 -9.71 9.50
CA LEU A 34 15.80 -8.97 8.87
C LEU A 34 16.92 -9.90 8.40
N ALA A 35 17.30 -10.88 9.19
CA ALA A 35 18.32 -11.86 8.81
C ALA A 35 17.90 -12.68 7.57
N GLN A 36 16.65 -13.13 7.52
CA GLN A 36 16.09 -13.85 6.36
C GLN A 36 16.07 -12.97 5.10
N LEU A 37 15.64 -11.71 5.24
CA LEU A 37 15.66 -10.76 4.12
C LEU A 37 17.07 -10.52 3.59
N ARG A 38 18.08 -10.36 4.46
CA ARG A 38 19.48 -10.18 4.07
C ARG A 38 20.02 -11.38 3.29
N MET A 39 19.72 -12.60 3.75
CA MET A 39 20.13 -13.83 3.04
C MET A 39 19.50 -13.93 1.65
N GLY A 40 18.19 -13.69 1.56
CA GLY A 40 17.47 -13.71 0.28
C GLY A 40 17.92 -12.61 -0.67
N PHE A 41 18.18 -11.40 -0.16
CA PHE A 41 18.68 -10.28 -0.94
C PHE A 41 20.09 -10.55 -1.51
N ALA A 42 20.96 -11.15 -0.72
CA ALA A 42 22.30 -11.57 -1.20
C ALA A 42 22.21 -12.69 -2.24
N ALA A 43 21.33 -13.68 -2.03
CA ALA A 43 21.15 -14.81 -2.95
C ALA A 43 20.49 -14.40 -4.28
N ALA A 44 19.76 -13.30 -4.31
CA ALA A 44 19.06 -12.82 -5.50
C ALA A 44 19.94 -12.08 -6.51
N ASP A 45 21.25 -12.00 -6.28
CA ASP A 45 22.24 -11.35 -7.17
C ASP A 45 22.47 -12.07 -8.52
N THR A 46 21.93 -13.26 -8.66
CA THR A 46 22.19 -14.13 -9.83
C THR A 46 21.40 -13.74 -11.09
N LEU A 47 20.43 -12.85 -10.98
CA LEU A 47 19.55 -12.44 -12.08
C LEU A 47 19.54 -10.92 -12.22
N PRO A 48 19.39 -10.38 -13.44
CA PRO A 48 19.11 -8.96 -13.63
C PRO A 48 17.89 -8.55 -12.79
N ASP A 49 17.99 -7.44 -12.08
CA ASP A 49 16.96 -6.94 -11.14
C ASP A 49 16.51 -7.94 -10.06
N GLY A 50 17.23 -9.04 -9.85
CA GLY A 50 16.84 -10.10 -8.95
C GLY A 50 16.63 -9.63 -7.51
N ARG A 51 17.48 -8.74 -7.00
CA ARG A 51 17.34 -8.14 -5.68
C ARG A 51 16.09 -7.26 -5.55
N THR A 52 15.80 -6.47 -6.57
CA THR A 52 14.57 -5.66 -6.65
C THR A 52 13.34 -6.56 -6.66
N GLN A 53 13.30 -7.57 -7.53
CA GLN A 53 12.20 -8.52 -7.61
C GLN A 53 12.03 -9.30 -6.30
N PHE A 54 13.12 -9.73 -5.68
CA PHE A 54 13.07 -10.39 -4.38
C PHE A 54 12.39 -9.50 -3.32
N LEU A 55 12.83 -8.26 -3.15
CA LEU A 55 12.24 -7.37 -2.13
C LEU A 55 10.77 -7.04 -2.44
N LEU A 56 10.41 -6.84 -3.70
CA LEU A 56 9.03 -6.57 -4.10
C LEU A 56 8.11 -7.79 -4.03
N SER A 57 8.65 -9.00 -4.00
CA SER A 57 7.87 -10.22 -3.77
C SER A 57 7.56 -10.47 -2.30
N GLN A 58 8.21 -9.76 -1.38
CA GLN A 58 8.01 -9.98 0.06
C GLN A 58 6.70 -9.37 0.56
N GLY A 59 6.05 -10.05 1.50
CA GLY A 59 4.86 -9.56 2.19
C GLY A 59 3.72 -9.17 1.24
N VAL A 60 2.92 -8.19 1.65
CA VAL A 60 1.74 -7.70 0.91
C VAL A 60 1.91 -6.24 0.51
N PRO A 61 1.33 -5.80 -0.63
CA PRO A 61 1.35 -4.40 -1.00
C PRO A 61 0.55 -3.57 0.01
N VAL A 62 1.06 -2.39 0.32
CA VAL A 62 0.33 -1.40 1.13
C VAL A 62 -0.29 -0.39 0.19
N ALA A 63 -1.62 -0.29 0.24
CA ALA A 63 -2.39 0.70 -0.50
C ALA A 63 -3.30 1.49 0.44
N ASP A 64 -3.42 2.79 0.23
CA ASP A 64 -4.42 3.61 0.90
C ASP A 64 -5.74 3.60 0.12
N ILE A 65 -5.65 3.40 -1.21
CA ILE A 65 -6.75 3.50 -2.15
C ILE A 65 -6.86 2.19 -2.92
N LEU A 66 -8.02 1.57 -2.87
CA LEU A 66 -8.38 0.47 -3.75
C LEU A 66 -9.22 1.04 -4.89
N ILE A 67 -8.74 0.92 -6.11
CA ILE A 67 -9.41 1.44 -7.30
C ILE A 67 -10.15 0.29 -7.98
N PHE A 68 -11.48 0.36 -7.98
CA PHE A 68 -12.31 -0.53 -8.73
C PHE A 68 -12.56 0.06 -10.10
N ALA A 69 -11.95 -0.53 -11.14
CA ALA A 69 -11.99 -0.04 -12.51
C ALA A 69 -13.28 -0.42 -13.27
N GLY A 70 -14.22 -1.12 -12.61
CA GLY A 70 -15.45 -1.61 -13.21
C GLY A 70 -15.40 -3.11 -13.50
N GLU A 71 -16.51 -3.65 -14.01
CA GLU A 71 -16.66 -5.08 -14.31
C GLU A 71 -16.07 -5.46 -15.66
N THR A 72 -16.07 -4.53 -16.61
CA THR A 72 -15.62 -4.76 -18.00
C THR A 72 -14.13 -4.47 -18.21
N GLY A 73 -13.49 -3.79 -17.26
CA GLY A 73 -12.08 -3.40 -17.35
C GLY A 73 -11.80 -2.24 -18.33
N ASP A 74 -12.82 -1.69 -18.98
CA ASP A 74 -12.67 -0.65 -20.00
C ASP A 74 -12.15 0.69 -19.43
N SER A 75 -12.33 0.90 -18.13
CA SER A 75 -11.96 2.13 -17.42
C SER A 75 -10.52 2.17 -16.88
N LEU A 76 -9.68 1.18 -17.21
CA LEU A 76 -8.29 1.13 -16.72
C LEU A 76 -7.42 2.31 -17.23
N PHE A 77 -7.84 2.97 -18.29
CA PHE A 77 -7.05 4.04 -18.93
C PHE A 77 -7.30 5.44 -18.37
N ASP A 78 -8.35 5.62 -17.58
CA ASP A 78 -8.74 6.94 -17.05
C ASP A 78 -8.46 7.04 -15.54
N LEU A 79 -7.16 7.05 -15.21
CA LEU A 79 -6.69 7.04 -13.82
C LEU A 79 -7.12 8.31 -13.07
N PRO A 80 -7.69 8.18 -11.87
CA PRO A 80 -7.90 9.35 -11.03
C PRO A 80 -6.56 9.99 -10.66
N THR A 81 -6.52 11.30 -10.54
CA THR A 81 -5.34 11.99 -10.01
C THR A 81 -5.11 11.59 -8.56
N VAL A 82 -4.21 10.63 -8.36
CA VAL A 82 -3.80 10.19 -7.02
C VAL A 82 -2.90 11.26 -6.38
N PRO A 83 -3.26 11.78 -5.20
CA PRO A 83 -2.42 12.76 -4.54
C PRO A 83 -1.06 12.16 -4.16
N TYR A 84 -0.01 12.95 -4.28
CA TYR A 84 1.34 12.53 -3.94
C TYR A 84 1.45 11.96 -2.52
N GLY A 85 2.18 10.86 -2.39
CA GLY A 85 2.43 10.21 -1.11
C GLY A 85 1.36 9.21 -0.67
N TYR A 86 0.39 8.91 -1.51
CA TYR A 86 -0.58 7.83 -1.29
C TYR A 86 -0.34 6.69 -2.29
N ALA A 87 -0.39 5.46 -1.79
CA ALA A 87 -0.32 4.28 -2.64
C ALA A 87 -1.73 3.80 -3.03
N TYR A 88 -1.84 3.19 -4.18
CA TYR A 88 -3.09 2.61 -4.67
C TYR A 88 -2.85 1.23 -5.30
N GLU A 89 -3.90 0.43 -5.29
CA GLU A 89 -3.95 -0.86 -5.98
C GLU A 89 -5.26 -0.98 -6.75
N PHE A 90 -5.19 -1.57 -7.95
CA PHE A 90 -6.39 -1.92 -8.69
C PHE A 90 -7.00 -3.21 -8.17
N ILE A 91 -8.32 -3.22 -8.06
CA ILE A 91 -9.07 -4.41 -7.70
C ILE A 91 -10.09 -4.75 -8.80
N GLY A 92 -10.14 -6.03 -9.14
CA GLY A 92 -11.14 -6.55 -10.07
C GLY A 92 -12.43 -6.98 -9.38
N PRO A 93 -13.47 -7.33 -10.18
CA PRO A 93 -14.77 -7.74 -9.65
C PRO A 93 -14.68 -8.97 -8.75
N LYS A 94 -13.84 -9.94 -9.08
CA LYS A 94 -13.68 -11.15 -8.26
C LYS A 94 -13.20 -10.82 -6.83
N LEU A 95 -12.19 -9.98 -6.68
CA LEU A 95 -11.69 -9.58 -5.36
C LEU A 95 -12.73 -8.77 -4.59
N LEU A 96 -13.41 -7.84 -5.26
CA LEU A 96 -14.50 -7.04 -4.67
C LEU A 96 -15.62 -7.92 -4.12
N MET A 97 -16.05 -8.92 -4.89
CA MET A 97 -17.19 -9.78 -4.58
C MET A 97 -16.86 -10.83 -3.51
N ASP A 98 -15.74 -11.52 -3.68
CA ASP A 98 -15.47 -12.76 -2.94
C ASP A 98 -14.61 -12.55 -1.69
N SER A 99 -13.68 -11.57 -1.72
CA SER A 99 -12.59 -11.52 -0.75
C SER A 99 -12.42 -10.18 -0.04
N LEU A 100 -13.13 -9.12 -0.43
CA LEU A 100 -12.96 -7.80 0.17
C LEU A 100 -13.88 -7.63 1.38
N HIS A 101 -13.31 -7.36 2.54
CA HIS A 101 -14.03 -7.21 3.80
C HIS A 101 -13.81 -5.83 4.41
N VAL A 102 -14.69 -5.44 5.35
CA VAL A 102 -14.57 -4.19 6.12
C VAL A 102 -14.45 -4.48 7.61
N LYS A 103 -13.47 -3.86 8.27
CA LYS A 103 -13.35 -3.88 9.73
C LYS A 103 -12.80 -2.55 10.22
N ARG A 104 -13.54 -1.86 11.11
CA ARG A 104 -13.16 -0.56 11.67
C ARG A 104 -12.82 0.46 10.58
N SER A 105 -13.68 0.58 9.57
CA SER A 105 -13.53 1.47 8.41
C SER A 105 -12.25 1.23 7.60
N ARG A 106 -11.71 0.01 7.62
CA ARG A 106 -10.61 -0.42 6.76
C ARG A 106 -11.09 -1.55 5.87
N LEU A 107 -10.67 -1.50 4.62
CA LEU A 107 -10.82 -2.57 3.66
C LEU A 107 -9.64 -3.53 3.78
N TYR A 108 -9.90 -4.82 3.71
CA TYR A 108 -8.86 -5.84 3.69
C TYR A 108 -9.35 -7.05 2.89
N SER A 109 -8.43 -7.78 2.30
CA SER A 109 -8.72 -9.02 1.61
C SER A 109 -8.09 -10.21 2.32
N ASP A 110 -8.57 -11.40 2.01
CA ASP A 110 -7.98 -12.67 2.52
C ASP A 110 -6.53 -12.83 2.08
N GLY A 111 -6.14 -12.27 0.92
CA GLY A 111 -4.76 -12.21 0.43
C GLY A 111 -3.87 -11.16 1.11
N GLY A 112 -4.37 -10.50 2.18
CA GLY A 112 -3.59 -9.53 2.96
C GLY A 112 -3.59 -8.09 2.42
N LEU A 113 -4.22 -7.82 1.28
CA LEU A 113 -4.35 -6.46 0.76
C LEU A 113 -5.14 -5.60 1.75
N ASN A 114 -4.64 -4.40 2.03
CA ASN A 114 -5.28 -3.44 2.92
C ASN A 114 -5.53 -2.13 2.20
N GLY A 115 -6.73 -1.55 2.39
CA GLY A 115 -7.12 -0.25 1.85
C GLY A 115 -7.84 0.61 2.89
N ARG A 116 -7.95 1.90 2.58
CA ARG A 116 -8.64 2.89 3.42
C ARG A 116 -9.84 3.51 2.71
N VAL A 117 -9.78 3.55 1.40
CA VAL A 117 -10.82 4.11 0.53
C VAL A 117 -11.02 3.16 -0.63
N LEU A 118 -12.27 2.86 -0.96
CA LEU A 118 -12.66 2.24 -2.23
C LEU A 118 -13.02 3.37 -3.21
N TYR A 119 -12.32 3.45 -4.32
CA TYR A 119 -12.57 4.43 -5.37
C TYR A 119 -13.20 3.75 -6.58
N LEU A 120 -14.40 4.19 -6.95
CA LEU A 120 -15.13 3.70 -8.11
C LEU A 120 -14.76 4.54 -9.33
N GLN A 121 -14.22 3.90 -10.34
CA GLN A 121 -13.74 4.57 -11.55
C GLN A 121 -14.80 4.58 -12.67
N ASP A 122 -15.67 3.57 -12.70
CA ASP A 122 -16.75 3.44 -13.68
C ASP A 122 -18.13 3.67 -13.02
N GLY A 123 -19.00 4.34 -13.76
CA GLY A 123 -20.41 4.55 -13.40
C GLY A 123 -21.35 3.45 -13.92
N ARG A 124 -20.81 2.43 -14.59
CA ARG A 124 -21.57 1.27 -15.10
C ARG A 124 -21.25 0.05 -14.26
N MET A 125 -22.27 -0.61 -13.74
CA MET A 125 -22.08 -1.85 -12.99
C MET A 125 -23.36 -2.67 -12.90
N SER A 126 -23.24 -3.94 -12.57
CA SER A 126 -24.37 -4.81 -12.30
C SER A 126 -24.99 -4.54 -10.91
N LEU A 127 -26.26 -4.91 -10.73
CA LEU A 127 -26.92 -4.83 -9.43
C LEU A 127 -26.20 -5.66 -8.33
N PRO A 128 -25.69 -6.88 -8.58
CA PRO A 128 -24.89 -7.61 -7.60
C PRO A 128 -23.68 -6.84 -7.10
N VAL A 129 -22.90 -6.21 -8.00
CA VAL A 129 -21.73 -5.39 -7.63
C VAL A 129 -22.16 -4.16 -6.83
N LEU A 130 -23.23 -3.48 -7.22
CA LEU A 130 -23.78 -2.36 -6.45
C LEU A 130 -24.23 -2.78 -5.05
N ASN A 131 -24.88 -3.93 -4.90
CA ASN A 131 -25.28 -4.46 -3.59
C ASN A 131 -24.05 -4.76 -2.73
N ARG A 132 -22.99 -5.33 -3.33
CA ARG A 132 -21.72 -5.55 -2.62
C ARG A 132 -21.09 -4.26 -2.13
N ILE A 133 -21.09 -3.21 -2.96
CA ILE A 133 -20.63 -1.87 -2.58
C ILE A 133 -21.50 -1.30 -1.44
N ALA A 134 -22.80 -1.52 -1.47
CA ALA A 134 -23.73 -1.14 -0.40
C ALA A 134 -23.38 -1.82 0.94
N ASP A 135 -23.08 -3.11 0.91
CA ASP A 135 -22.66 -3.88 2.11
C ASP A 135 -21.33 -3.34 2.68
N LEU A 136 -20.37 -3.06 1.82
CA LEU A 136 -19.09 -2.46 2.23
C LEU A 136 -19.31 -1.06 2.84
N ALA A 137 -20.19 -0.25 2.26
CA ALA A 137 -20.56 1.06 2.79
C ALA A 137 -21.25 0.93 4.16
N ALA A 138 -22.20 0.01 4.30
CA ALA A 138 -22.89 -0.27 5.56
C ALA A 138 -21.92 -0.77 6.65
N GLY A 139 -20.87 -1.51 6.26
CA GLY A 139 -19.77 -1.91 7.13
C GLY A 139 -18.81 -0.76 7.52
N GLY A 140 -19.05 0.45 6.99
CA GLY A 140 -18.27 1.65 7.30
C GLY A 140 -17.06 1.91 6.39
N ALA A 141 -16.98 1.28 5.22
CA ALA A 141 -15.97 1.61 4.22
C ALA A 141 -16.17 3.05 3.70
N PHE A 142 -15.09 3.80 3.58
CA PHE A 142 -15.12 5.05 2.81
C PHE A 142 -15.11 4.74 1.32
N ILE A 143 -16.12 5.22 0.60
CA ILE A 143 -16.30 5.00 -0.83
C ILE A 143 -16.35 6.35 -1.53
N GLY A 144 -15.68 6.46 -2.66
CA GLY A 144 -15.68 7.65 -3.47
C GLY A 144 -15.57 7.35 -4.95
N GLY A 145 -15.55 8.41 -5.78
CA GLY A 145 -15.40 8.29 -7.22
C GLY A 145 -16.68 8.58 -7.99
N VAL A 146 -16.89 7.85 -9.07
CA VAL A 146 -18.04 8.02 -9.94
C VAL A 146 -19.29 7.43 -9.28
N LYS A 147 -20.37 8.22 -9.22
CA LYS A 147 -21.68 7.69 -8.80
C LYS A 147 -22.23 6.79 -9.91
N PRO A 148 -22.60 5.54 -9.62
CA PRO A 148 -23.20 4.68 -10.62
C PRO A 148 -24.48 5.29 -11.21
N ALA A 149 -24.59 5.21 -12.53
CA ALA A 149 -25.73 5.78 -13.26
C ALA A 149 -26.39 4.77 -14.19
N VAL A 150 -25.66 3.72 -14.58
CA VAL A 150 -26.13 2.76 -15.58
C VAL A 150 -25.95 1.34 -15.07
N THR A 151 -27.04 0.56 -15.08
CA THR A 151 -26.94 -0.88 -14.81
C THR A 151 -26.53 -1.65 -16.06
N LEU A 152 -25.76 -2.72 -15.86
CA LEU A 152 -25.41 -3.64 -16.97
C LEU A 152 -26.58 -4.54 -17.38
N ASN A 153 -27.62 -4.67 -16.55
CA ASN A 153 -28.83 -5.41 -16.86
C ASN A 153 -30.05 -4.47 -16.79
N PRO A 154 -30.66 -4.12 -17.93
CA PRO A 154 -31.83 -3.22 -17.98
C PRO A 154 -33.02 -3.70 -17.12
N ALA A 155 -33.20 -5.01 -16.91
CA ALA A 155 -34.27 -5.54 -16.06
C ALA A 155 -34.14 -5.11 -14.58
N ASP A 156 -32.98 -4.74 -14.15
CA ASP A 156 -32.68 -4.33 -12.77
C ASP A 156 -32.79 -2.82 -12.54
N GLU A 157 -33.05 -2.01 -13.59
CA GLU A 157 -32.91 -0.54 -13.57
C GLU A 157 -33.61 0.11 -12.37
N THR A 158 -34.85 -0.23 -12.09
CA THR A 158 -35.62 0.38 -11.00
C THR A 158 -35.02 0.08 -9.63
N VAL A 159 -34.59 -1.17 -9.41
CA VAL A 159 -33.97 -1.59 -8.13
C VAL A 159 -32.58 -1.00 -8.02
N PHE A 160 -31.85 -0.97 -9.12
CA PHE A 160 -30.50 -0.38 -9.19
C PHE A 160 -30.51 1.10 -8.76
N GLN A 161 -31.38 1.92 -9.35
CA GLN A 161 -31.47 3.35 -9.04
C GLN A 161 -31.86 3.60 -7.58
N ARG A 162 -32.84 2.87 -7.05
CA ARG A 162 -33.18 2.95 -5.62
C ARG A 162 -32.01 2.59 -4.71
N THR A 163 -31.25 1.58 -5.08
CA THR A 163 -30.06 1.17 -4.32
C THR A 163 -28.98 2.24 -4.35
N VAL A 164 -28.72 2.82 -5.54
CA VAL A 164 -27.78 3.96 -5.68
C VAL A 164 -28.19 5.10 -4.77
N GLU A 165 -29.45 5.54 -4.84
CA GLU A 165 -29.93 6.65 -4.00
C GLU A 165 -29.73 6.37 -2.51
N LYS A 166 -30.10 5.19 -2.04
CA LYS A 166 -29.92 4.78 -0.65
C LYS A 166 -28.45 4.81 -0.22
N VAL A 167 -27.55 4.25 -1.03
CA VAL A 167 -26.13 4.15 -0.70
C VAL A 167 -25.47 5.53 -0.69
N TRP A 168 -25.81 6.40 -1.65
CA TRP A 168 -25.22 7.73 -1.75
C TRP A 168 -25.76 8.76 -0.74
N LEU A 169 -26.76 8.39 0.06
CA LEU A 169 -27.15 9.16 1.26
C LEU A 169 -26.26 8.86 2.48
N SER A 170 -25.40 7.84 2.41
CA SER A 170 -24.51 7.47 3.50
C SER A 170 -23.37 8.47 3.67
N GLY A 171 -23.06 8.87 4.90
CA GLY A 171 -22.03 9.89 5.19
C GLY A 171 -20.59 9.50 4.83
N ASN A 172 -20.33 8.21 4.61
CA ASN A 172 -19.05 7.64 4.19
C ASN A 172 -18.96 7.38 2.67
N VAL A 173 -19.99 7.74 1.90
CA VAL A 173 -20.01 7.61 0.43
C VAL A 173 -20.00 9.00 -0.20
N MET A 174 -19.06 9.26 -1.09
CA MET A 174 -18.80 10.60 -1.64
C MET A 174 -18.64 10.55 -3.16
N SER A 175 -19.52 11.21 -3.90
CA SER A 175 -19.36 11.44 -5.34
C SER A 175 -19.02 12.90 -5.65
N GLY A 176 -18.44 13.15 -6.82
CA GLY A 176 -18.08 14.51 -7.25
C GLY A 176 -17.01 15.19 -6.40
N LYS A 177 -16.32 14.46 -5.54
CA LYS A 177 -15.22 14.95 -4.72
C LYS A 177 -13.88 14.45 -5.25
N THR A 178 -12.86 15.29 -5.12
CA THR A 178 -11.49 14.88 -5.44
C THR A 178 -11.04 13.78 -4.48
N LEU A 179 -10.19 12.87 -4.95
CA LEU A 179 -9.62 11.80 -4.13
C LEU A 179 -8.91 12.34 -2.89
N LYS A 180 -8.25 13.50 -3.00
CA LYS A 180 -7.65 14.21 -1.85
C LYS A 180 -8.69 14.56 -0.77
N SER A 181 -9.88 15.01 -1.17
CA SER A 181 -10.96 15.33 -0.23
C SER A 181 -11.52 14.10 0.44
N ILE A 182 -11.67 12.99 -0.30
CA ILE A 182 -12.13 11.71 0.22
C ILE A 182 -11.14 11.15 1.25
N LEU A 183 -9.84 11.13 0.92
CA LEU A 183 -8.78 10.70 1.83
C LEU A 183 -8.73 11.54 3.12
N LYS A 184 -8.94 12.85 3.00
CA LYS A 184 -9.02 13.75 4.16
C LYS A 184 -10.23 13.41 5.05
N ALA A 185 -11.40 13.17 4.46
CA ALA A 185 -12.60 12.78 5.20
C ALA A 185 -12.43 11.41 5.89
N ALA A 186 -11.78 10.46 5.23
CA ALA A 186 -11.42 9.16 5.80
C ALA A 186 -10.29 9.23 6.84
N GLY A 187 -9.73 10.43 7.11
CA GLY A 187 -8.64 10.62 8.07
C GLY A 187 -7.32 9.95 7.65
N VAL A 188 -7.15 9.67 6.36
CA VAL A 188 -5.95 9.02 5.83
C VAL A 188 -4.85 10.05 5.60
N LYS A 189 -3.69 9.82 6.18
CA LYS A 189 -2.50 10.65 5.96
C LYS A 189 -1.59 9.99 4.93
N PRO A 190 -0.80 10.79 4.17
CA PRO A 190 0.15 10.24 3.23
C PRO A 190 1.08 9.21 3.86
N ASP A 191 1.38 8.16 3.12
CA ASP A 191 2.30 7.09 3.52
C ASP A 191 3.76 7.53 3.39
N MET A 192 4.04 8.29 2.32
CA MET A 192 5.33 8.94 2.09
C MET A 192 5.15 10.44 1.85
N GLN A 193 6.08 11.25 2.35
CA GLN A 193 6.10 12.70 2.13
C GLN A 193 7.52 13.20 1.94
N THR A 194 7.76 13.97 0.89
CA THR A 194 9.01 14.70 0.64
C THR A 194 8.71 16.02 -0.05
N LYS A 195 9.71 16.88 -0.15
CA LYS A 195 9.68 18.08 -0.99
C LYS A 195 10.21 17.84 -2.40
N ALA A 196 10.90 16.71 -2.60
CA ALA A 196 11.33 16.27 -3.93
C ALA A 196 10.16 15.54 -4.59
N ASP A 197 9.47 16.21 -5.48
CA ASP A 197 8.25 15.78 -6.17
C ASP A 197 8.49 14.72 -7.26
N SER A 198 9.75 14.48 -7.60
CA SER A 198 10.19 13.48 -8.57
C SER A 198 10.37 12.07 -8.01
N LEU A 199 10.23 11.88 -6.69
CA LEU A 199 10.36 10.56 -6.09
C LEU A 199 9.03 9.82 -6.12
N SER A 200 9.01 8.65 -6.72
CA SER A 200 7.90 7.68 -6.59
C SER A 200 8.27 6.58 -5.59
N TYR A 201 7.26 5.83 -5.13
CA TYR A 201 7.52 4.74 -4.19
C TYR A 201 6.54 3.58 -4.36
N GLN A 202 6.99 2.41 -3.91
CA GLN A 202 6.16 1.24 -3.64
C GLN A 202 6.38 0.80 -2.19
N HIS A 203 5.35 0.34 -1.51
CA HIS A 203 5.44 -0.07 -0.11
C HIS A 203 4.94 -1.51 0.05
N ARG A 204 5.77 -2.34 0.71
CA ARG A 204 5.45 -3.72 1.07
C ARG A 204 5.47 -3.87 2.59
N HIS A 205 4.48 -4.55 3.12
CA HIS A 205 4.33 -4.81 4.54
C HIS A 205 4.48 -6.29 4.86
N LEU A 206 5.34 -6.59 5.81
CA LEU A 206 5.43 -7.86 6.52
C LEU A 206 5.08 -7.63 8.00
N PRO A 207 4.77 -8.65 8.80
CA PRO A 207 4.43 -8.46 10.21
C PRO A 207 5.45 -7.63 10.99
N ASP A 208 6.73 -7.79 10.70
CA ASP A 208 7.84 -7.14 11.42
C ASP A 208 8.72 -6.24 10.55
N VAL A 209 8.38 -6.04 9.28
CA VAL A 209 9.20 -5.28 8.34
C VAL A 209 8.33 -4.42 7.44
N GLU A 210 8.77 -3.19 7.19
CA GLU A 210 8.23 -2.33 6.14
C GLU A 210 9.32 -2.08 5.10
N ILE A 211 8.99 -2.28 3.83
CA ILE A 211 9.93 -2.14 2.71
C ILE A 211 9.39 -1.07 1.77
N TYR A 212 10.12 0.01 1.63
CA TYR A 212 9.82 1.07 0.66
C TYR A 212 10.85 1.02 -0.46
N ARG A 213 10.40 0.76 -1.68
CA ARG A 213 11.18 1.05 -2.89
C ARG A 213 11.01 2.52 -3.22
N ILE A 214 12.09 3.24 -3.47
CA ILE A 214 12.10 4.65 -3.85
C ILE A 214 12.79 4.78 -5.19
N CYS A 215 12.08 5.31 -6.18
CA CYS A 215 12.63 5.59 -7.50
C CYS A 215 12.74 7.10 -7.70
N ASN A 216 13.89 7.56 -8.14
CA ASN A 216 14.13 8.96 -8.51
C ASN A 216 14.03 9.12 -10.02
N ALA A 217 12.84 9.39 -10.53
CA ALA A 217 12.60 9.63 -11.96
C ALA A 217 12.92 11.08 -12.41
N GLY A 218 13.35 11.93 -11.48
CA GLY A 218 13.65 13.33 -11.75
C GLY A 218 15.13 13.65 -11.84
N THR A 219 15.45 14.91 -11.66
CA THR A 219 16.82 15.46 -11.77
C THR A 219 17.47 15.72 -10.41
N HIS A 220 16.81 15.39 -9.29
CA HIS A 220 17.36 15.63 -7.97
C HIS A 220 18.63 14.81 -7.73
N CYS A 221 19.68 15.48 -7.28
CA CYS A 221 20.96 14.86 -6.94
C CYS A 221 21.40 15.33 -5.54
N GLY A 222 21.77 14.38 -4.67
CA GLY A 222 22.21 14.66 -3.32
C GLY A 222 21.21 14.28 -2.24
N PRO A 223 21.33 14.85 -1.02
CA PRO A 223 20.55 14.43 0.14
C PRO A 223 19.09 14.82 0.02
N VAL A 224 18.22 13.85 0.24
CA VAL A 224 16.77 14.03 0.29
C VAL A 224 16.23 13.69 1.69
N LYS A 225 15.20 14.44 2.12
CA LYS A 225 14.50 14.19 3.38
C LYS A 225 13.11 13.66 3.10
N VAL A 226 12.90 12.40 3.45
CA VAL A 226 11.63 11.71 3.26
C VAL A 226 11.01 11.36 4.61
N ARG A 227 9.70 11.52 4.73
CA ARG A 227 8.91 11.10 5.89
C ARG A 227 8.09 9.87 5.50
N PHE A 228 8.24 8.80 6.26
CA PHE A 228 7.50 7.56 6.09
C PHE A 228 6.51 7.38 7.24
N ARG A 229 5.34 6.83 6.98
CA ARG A 229 4.30 6.51 7.97
C ARG A 229 4.66 5.26 8.80
N VAL A 230 5.91 5.14 9.17
CA VAL A 230 6.48 4.09 10.01
C VAL A 230 7.01 4.70 11.29
N SER A 231 6.89 4.00 12.40
CA SER A 231 7.42 4.43 13.70
C SER A 231 7.96 3.25 14.51
N GLY A 232 8.94 3.51 15.36
CA GLY A 232 9.50 2.51 16.28
C GLY A 232 10.54 1.57 15.67
N ARG A 233 10.82 1.67 14.38
CA ARG A 233 11.79 0.83 13.66
C ARG A 233 12.92 1.65 13.07
N GLU A 234 14.12 1.07 13.03
CA GLU A 234 15.29 1.68 12.40
C GLU A 234 15.25 1.48 10.89
N PRO A 235 15.48 2.55 10.09
CA PRO A 235 15.63 2.42 8.66
C PRO A 235 17.07 2.05 8.27
N LEU A 236 17.19 1.17 7.28
CA LEU A 236 18.41 0.87 6.56
C LEU A 236 18.17 1.18 5.08
N GLN A 237 19.17 1.72 4.40
CA GLN A 237 19.15 1.84 2.95
C GLN A 237 19.78 0.59 2.32
N TRP A 238 19.09 0.01 1.35
CA TRP A 238 19.53 -1.14 0.60
C TRP A 238 19.63 -0.76 -0.87
N ASN A 239 20.80 -0.92 -1.45
CA ASN A 239 21.03 -0.68 -2.87
C ASN A 239 20.89 -2.02 -3.63
N PRO A 240 19.89 -2.18 -4.54
CA PRO A 240 19.69 -3.44 -5.24
C PRO A 240 20.79 -3.73 -6.27
N ASP A 241 21.41 -2.70 -6.86
CA ASP A 241 22.44 -2.87 -7.88
C ASP A 241 23.75 -3.39 -7.27
N THR A 242 24.18 -2.80 -6.17
CA THR A 242 25.45 -3.15 -5.52
C THR A 242 25.30 -4.20 -4.43
N GLY A 243 24.10 -4.45 -3.92
CA GLY A 243 23.87 -5.29 -2.76
C GLY A 243 24.26 -4.65 -1.42
N GLU A 244 24.69 -3.38 -1.41
CA GLU A 244 25.09 -2.68 -0.21
C GLU A 244 23.92 -2.41 0.71
N ILE A 245 24.13 -2.64 2.02
CA ILE A 245 23.18 -2.31 3.09
C ILE A 245 23.87 -1.37 4.07
N ARG A 246 23.35 -0.14 4.20
CA ARG A 246 23.96 0.88 5.05
C ARG A 246 22.98 1.57 5.98
N PRO A 247 23.42 2.05 7.15
CA PRO A 247 22.62 2.89 8.01
C PRO A 247 22.36 4.25 7.36
N VAL A 248 21.23 4.87 7.70
CA VAL A 248 20.86 6.22 7.24
C VAL A 248 20.55 7.13 8.41
N SER A 249 20.65 8.43 8.19
CA SER A 249 20.24 9.41 9.20
C SER A 249 18.74 9.42 9.36
N TYR A 250 18.22 9.33 10.61
CA TYR A 250 16.79 9.34 10.84
C TYR A 250 16.39 10.07 12.14
N ARG A 251 15.10 10.44 12.18
CA ARG A 251 14.41 10.91 13.39
C ARG A 251 13.01 10.31 13.46
N ILE A 252 12.73 9.55 14.51
CA ILE A 252 11.44 8.94 14.79
C ILE A 252 10.57 9.92 15.60
N LYS A 253 9.32 10.07 15.18
CA LYS A 253 8.22 10.73 15.87
C LYS A 253 7.10 9.73 16.14
N LYS A 254 6.01 10.18 16.80
CA LYS A 254 4.91 9.31 17.26
C LYS A 254 4.30 8.43 16.16
N HIS A 255 4.19 8.94 14.92
CA HIS A 255 3.47 8.27 13.84
C HIS A 255 4.25 8.22 12.53
N TRP A 256 5.49 8.66 12.52
CA TRP A 256 6.31 8.71 11.31
C TRP A 256 7.81 8.75 11.64
N THR A 257 8.60 8.33 10.69
CA THR A 257 10.05 8.46 10.71
C THR A 257 10.50 9.33 9.54
N ARG A 258 11.32 10.35 9.84
CA ARG A 258 12.03 11.09 8.81
C ARG A 258 13.38 10.44 8.59
N VAL A 259 13.67 10.13 7.35
CA VAL A 259 14.95 9.57 6.89
C VAL A 259 15.62 10.59 5.98
N THR A 260 16.95 10.65 6.06
CA THR A 260 17.78 11.43 5.13
C THR A 260 18.75 10.48 4.47
N PHE A 261 18.74 10.44 3.13
CA PHE A 261 19.64 9.62 2.32
C PHE A 261 19.94 10.34 1.01
N ASP A 262 21.05 9.96 0.38
CA ASP A 262 21.43 10.51 -0.92
C ASP A 262 20.75 9.72 -2.05
N THR A 263 20.40 10.43 -3.12
CA THR A 263 19.87 9.87 -4.36
C THR A 263 20.38 10.66 -5.55
N VAL A 264 20.47 10.01 -6.69
CA VAL A 264 20.81 10.62 -7.99
C VAL A 264 19.71 10.32 -9.01
N PRO A 265 19.64 11.05 -10.15
CA PRO A 265 18.70 10.75 -11.23
C PRO A 265 18.81 9.29 -11.68
N GLY A 266 17.69 8.62 -11.80
CA GLY A 266 17.62 7.20 -12.18
C GLY A 266 17.81 6.20 -11.04
N ASP A 267 18.14 6.67 -9.81
CA ASP A 267 18.29 5.76 -8.67
C ASP A 267 17.03 4.97 -8.37
N ASP A 268 17.26 3.69 -8.05
CA ASP A 268 16.32 2.78 -7.43
C ASP A 268 16.92 2.27 -6.11
N THR A 269 16.31 2.61 -5.01
CA THR A 269 16.82 2.25 -3.68
C THR A 269 15.69 1.80 -2.75
N PHE A 270 16.04 1.00 -1.74
CA PHE A 270 15.07 0.56 -0.76
C PHE A 270 15.38 1.15 0.62
N ILE A 271 14.33 1.58 1.31
CA ILE A 271 14.40 1.92 2.74
C ILE A 271 13.63 0.82 3.48
N VAL A 272 14.37 0.01 4.21
CA VAL A 272 13.86 -1.14 4.95
C VAL A 272 13.83 -0.82 6.44
N PHE A 273 12.64 -0.92 7.05
CA PHE A 273 12.42 -0.72 8.48
C PHE A 273 12.15 -2.09 9.12
N ALA A 274 13.12 -2.65 9.80
CA ALA A 274 12.98 -4.00 10.37
C ALA A 274 13.30 -4.04 11.87
N SER A 275 14.45 -3.52 12.27
CA SER A 275 14.90 -3.61 13.65
C SER A 275 14.18 -2.61 14.55
N PHE A 276 14.01 -2.97 15.82
CA PHE A 276 13.53 -2.04 16.83
C PHE A 276 14.51 -0.87 16.98
N ALA A 277 13.99 0.35 17.00
CA ALA A 277 14.79 1.54 17.17
C ALA A 277 15.18 1.74 18.64
N ALA A 278 16.40 1.35 19.00
CA ALA A 278 16.99 1.64 20.31
C ALA A 278 17.13 3.16 20.54
N LYS A 279 17.29 3.94 19.47
CA LYS A 279 17.42 5.40 19.51
C LYS A 279 16.34 6.06 18.64
N ARG A 280 15.76 7.16 19.12
CA ARG A 280 14.79 7.95 18.34
C ARG A 280 15.44 8.83 17.26
N LYS A 281 16.75 8.95 17.27
CA LYS A 281 17.52 9.75 16.31
C LYS A 281 18.89 9.12 16.10
N LEU A 282 19.27 9.00 14.84
CA LEU A 282 20.63 8.69 14.40
C LEU A 282 21.07 9.77 13.39
N THR A 283 22.33 10.17 13.46
CA THR A 283 22.97 11.00 12.42
C THR A 283 24.19 10.22 11.94
N VAL A 284 24.20 9.86 10.68
CA VAL A 284 25.34 9.27 10.00
C VAL A 284 26.16 10.44 9.43
N LYS A 285 27.47 10.42 9.70
CA LYS A 285 28.42 11.43 9.17
C LYS A 285 28.91 11.03 7.79
#